data_65757e4da669694b816918dfd54a73d3
#
_entry.id   65757e4da669694b816918dfd54a73d3
#
_cell.length_a   1.000
_cell.length_b   1.000
_cell.length_c   1.000
_cell.angle_alpha   90.00
_cell.angle_beta   90.00
_cell.angle_gamma   90.00
#
_symmetry.space_group_name_H-M   'P 1'
#
loop_
_entity.id
_entity.type
_entity.pdbx_description
1 polymer ?
#
loop_
_entity_poly.entity_id
_entity_poly.type
_entity_poly.pdbx_seq_one_letter_code
_entity_poly.pdbx_strand_id
1 'polypeptide(L)'
;MWSTCAAASFVTCWAWAGAAFAQTPFVPDEWKFGKRQESSTLHYCLDGRDPDLPVARKIGEAIAGALLLAPKEHMIGENSVGDDLDYLYRIFLATCDVHLGFKLISDAYPEWIKLTRPYYRSSYVLAVTDPGWKSFAEVPKSKAIGSTIGTSADLRLVQYLMALRAPERWDRYPMSTDEAALQALLKGTVGVALVWGPSLWALAQNDPAIAKVRVISPAPLPTPTADIGAAVLANEAFLRNSVDQAIASLTADGTIKAILESNKFPAEPVK
;
A
#
# COMPACT_ATOMS: atom_id res chain seq x y z
N MET A 1 -22.51 68.03 -33.03
CA MET A 1 -22.85 67.50 -31.69
C MET A 1 -22.19 66.15 -31.52
N TRP A 2 -21.37 66.02 -30.56
CA TRP A 2 -20.28 65.11 -30.41
C TRP A 2 -20.75 63.78 -29.83
N SER A 3 -20.34 62.66 -30.45
CA SER A 3 -20.53 61.32 -29.93
C SER A 3 -19.13 60.73 -29.59
N THR A 4 -18.92 60.49 -28.31
CA THR A 4 -17.72 59.90 -27.77
C THR A 4 -17.83 58.37 -27.81
N CYS A 5 -16.96 57.71 -28.60
CA CYS A 5 -16.76 56.27 -28.52
C CYS A 5 -15.86 55.93 -27.32
N ALA A 6 -16.40 55.12 -26.39
CA ALA A 6 -15.63 54.50 -25.31
C ALA A 6 -15.02 53.19 -25.81
N ALA A 7 -13.69 53.12 -25.86
CA ALA A 7 -12.94 51.89 -26.15
C ALA A 7 -12.80 51.06 -24.86
N ALA A 8 -13.40 49.87 -24.84
CA ALA A 8 -13.21 48.88 -23.77
C ALA A 8 -11.96 48.07 -24.04
N SER A 9 -10.90 48.26 -23.25
CA SER A 9 -9.70 47.47 -23.26
C SER A 9 -9.93 46.13 -22.51
N PHE A 10 -9.96 45.03 -23.24
CA PHE A 10 -9.94 43.70 -22.66
C PHE A 10 -8.51 43.37 -22.25
N VAL A 11 -8.22 43.36 -20.95
CA VAL A 11 -7.00 42.81 -20.37
C VAL A 11 -7.18 41.30 -20.25
N THR A 12 -6.59 40.54 -21.15
CA THR A 12 -6.49 39.08 -21.04
C THR A 12 -5.42 38.74 -20.01
N CYS A 13 -5.84 38.38 -18.79
CA CYS A 13 -4.98 37.72 -17.80
C CYS A 13 -4.64 36.31 -18.28
N TRP A 14 -3.44 36.14 -18.79
CA TRP A 14 -2.88 34.81 -19.00
C TRP A 14 -2.44 34.27 -17.64
N ALA A 15 -3.27 33.38 -17.05
CA ALA A 15 -2.88 32.59 -15.91
C ALA A 15 -1.82 31.58 -16.38
N TRP A 16 -0.57 31.81 -16.03
CA TRP A 16 0.47 30.81 -16.11
C TRP A 16 0.17 29.75 -15.04
N ALA A 17 -0.46 28.66 -15.45
CA ALA A 17 -0.47 27.44 -14.67
C ALA A 17 0.96 26.90 -14.71
N GLY A 18 1.78 27.29 -13.76
CA GLY A 18 3.09 26.68 -13.53
C GLY A 18 2.86 25.22 -13.17
N ALA A 19 3.23 24.31 -14.07
CA ALA A 19 3.34 22.92 -13.72
C ALA A 19 4.35 22.83 -12.58
N ALA A 20 3.88 22.48 -11.40
CA ALA A 20 4.73 22.13 -10.27
C ALA A 20 5.40 20.79 -10.63
N PHE A 21 6.57 20.86 -11.27
CA PHE A 21 7.42 19.70 -11.42
C PHE A 21 7.81 19.28 -10.00
N ALA A 22 7.47 18.05 -9.62
CA ALA A 22 7.97 17.45 -8.39
C ALA A 22 9.50 17.38 -8.51
N GLN A 23 10.17 18.37 -7.93
CA GLN A 23 11.63 18.42 -7.93
C GLN A 23 12.15 17.25 -7.11
N THR A 24 13.21 16.59 -7.61
CA THR A 24 13.94 15.62 -6.79
C THR A 24 14.44 16.33 -5.53
N PRO A 25 14.35 15.70 -4.35
CA PRO A 25 14.85 16.29 -3.13
C PRO A 25 16.32 16.68 -3.25
N PHE A 26 16.70 17.79 -2.61
CA PHE A 26 18.11 18.16 -2.53
C PHE A 26 18.87 17.09 -1.73
N VAL A 27 19.90 16.53 -2.37
CA VAL A 27 20.77 15.53 -1.75
C VAL A 27 22.20 16.06 -1.81
N PRO A 28 22.88 16.18 -0.65
CA PRO A 28 24.29 16.53 -0.60
C PRO A 28 25.14 15.59 -1.47
N ASP A 29 26.18 16.12 -2.12
CA ASP A 29 26.99 15.33 -3.06
C ASP A 29 27.65 14.11 -2.43
N GLU A 30 27.97 14.17 -1.13
CA GLU A 30 28.48 13.05 -0.35
C GLU A 30 27.54 11.82 -0.32
N TRP A 31 26.24 12.02 -0.45
CA TRP A 31 25.23 10.96 -0.49
C TRP A 31 25.05 10.36 -1.89
N LYS A 32 25.37 11.14 -2.93
CA LYS A 32 25.26 10.69 -4.33
C LYS A 32 26.29 9.62 -4.71
N PHE A 33 27.41 9.60 -3.99
CA PHE A 33 28.55 8.71 -4.26
C PHE A 33 28.72 7.63 -3.19
N GLY A 34 27.84 7.58 -2.19
CA GLY A 34 27.98 6.67 -1.04
C GLY A 34 27.71 5.20 -1.35
N LYS A 35 26.92 4.91 -2.38
CA LYS A 35 26.56 3.56 -2.76
C LYS A 35 27.66 2.92 -3.62
N ARG A 36 28.44 2.00 -3.02
CA ARG A 36 29.26 1.10 -3.81
C ARG A 36 28.33 0.11 -4.52
N GLN A 37 28.33 0.12 -5.84
CA GLN A 37 27.70 -0.96 -6.61
C GLN A 37 28.52 -2.23 -6.38
N GLU A 38 28.12 -3.03 -5.42
CA GLU A 38 28.57 -4.40 -5.31
C GLU A 38 27.86 -5.19 -6.40
N SER A 39 28.56 -5.44 -7.52
CA SER A 39 27.99 -6.08 -8.71
C SER A 39 27.46 -7.52 -8.48
N SER A 40 27.68 -8.10 -7.30
CA SER A 40 27.27 -9.45 -6.92
C SER A 40 26.18 -9.49 -5.85
N THR A 41 25.68 -8.34 -5.39
CA THR A 41 24.74 -8.24 -4.27
C THR A 41 23.52 -7.43 -4.65
N LEU A 42 22.31 -7.90 -4.29
CA LEU A 42 21.09 -7.11 -4.35
C LEU A 42 20.78 -6.58 -2.94
N HIS A 43 20.87 -5.26 -2.79
CA HIS A 43 20.48 -4.60 -1.56
C HIS A 43 18.98 -4.28 -1.62
N TYR A 44 18.17 -4.97 -0.82
CA TYR A 44 16.74 -4.70 -0.76
C TYR A 44 16.32 -4.17 0.61
N CYS A 45 15.43 -3.20 0.59
CA CYS A 45 14.89 -2.58 1.78
C CYS A 45 13.49 -3.08 2.11
N LEU A 46 13.23 -3.19 3.40
CA LEU A 46 11.96 -3.55 4.00
C LEU A 46 11.59 -2.52 5.08
N ASP A 47 10.32 -2.12 5.15
CA ASP A 47 9.81 -1.34 6.28
C ASP A 47 9.38 -2.30 7.40
N GLY A 48 9.93 -2.12 8.60
CA GLY A 48 9.59 -2.93 9.77
C GLY A 48 8.13 -2.82 10.22
N ARG A 49 7.42 -1.79 9.75
CA ARG A 49 5.99 -1.55 10.03
C ARG A 49 5.06 -2.29 9.07
N ASP A 50 5.58 -2.78 7.94
CA ASP A 50 4.76 -3.45 6.94
C ASP A 50 4.25 -4.80 7.46
N PRO A 51 2.95 -5.06 7.38
CA PRO A 51 2.36 -6.30 7.90
C PRO A 51 2.80 -7.55 7.12
N ASP A 52 3.32 -7.37 5.91
CA ASP A 52 3.80 -8.46 5.05
C ASP A 52 5.32 -8.74 5.18
N LEU A 53 6.00 -8.07 6.10
CA LEU A 53 7.46 -8.14 6.29
C LEU A 53 8.06 -9.56 6.14
N PRO A 54 7.53 -10.64 6.79
CA PRO A 54 8.10 -11.99 6.65
C PRO A 54 7.97 -12.56 5.23
N VAL A 55 6.94 -12.16 4.50
CA VAL A 55 6.66 -12.57 3.12
C VAL A 55 7.53 -11.77 2.16
N ALA A 56 7.57 -10.44 2.33
CA ALA A 56 8.39 -9.55 1.52
C ALA A 56 9.88 -9.92 1.60
N ARG A 57 10.38 -10.32 2.78
CA ARG A 57 11.75 -10.84 2.95
C ARG A 57 12.02 -12.02 2.05
N LYS A 58 11.17 -13.05 2.08
CA LYS A 58 11.33 -14.26 1.24
C LYS A 58 11.23 -13.94 -0.24
N ILE A 59 10.37 -12.99 -0.62
CA ILE A 59 10.27 -12.53 -2.02
C ILE A 59 11.55 -11.81 -2.43
N GLY A 60 12.12 -10.95 -1.57
CA GLY A 60 13.39 -10.28 -1.83
C GLY A 60 14.55 -11.26 -2.02
N GLU A 61 14.64 -12.28 -1.17
CA GLU A 61 15.62 -13.36 -1.30
C GLU A 61 15.44 -14.14 -2.61
N ALA A 62 14.19 -14.45 -2.98
CA ALA A 62 13.87 -15.14 -4.22
C ALA A 62 14.23 -14.31 -5.46
N ILE A 63 13.93 -13.00 -5.45
CA ILE A 63 14.30 -12.08 -6.53
C ILE A 63 15.83 -12.04 -6.66
N ALA A 64 16.58 -11.88 -5.57
CA ALA A 64 18.04 -11.88 -5.60
C ALA A 64 18.58 -13.19 -6.19
N GLY A 65 18.04 -14.35 -5.75
CA GLY A 65 18.40 -15.65 -6.29
C GLY A 65 18.14 -15.79 -7.80
N ALA A 66 16.98 -15.31 -8.27
CA ALA A 66 16.64 -15.33 -9.70
C ALA A 66 17.56 -14.41 -10.54
N LEU A 67 18.10 -13.36 -9.92
CA LEU A 67 19.10 -12.48 -10.53
C LEU A 67 20.54 -12.99 -10.39
N LEU A 68 20.77 -14.12 -9.72
CA LEU A 68 22.09 -14.66 -9.38
C LEU A 68 22.92 -13.70 -8.51
N LEU A 69 22.26 -12.93 -7.65
CA LEU A 69 22.87 -11.97 -6.73
C LEU A 69 22.74 -12.48 -5.28
N ALA A 70 23.70 -12.12 -4.44
CA ALA A 70 23.59 -12.38 -3.00
C ALA A 70 22.54 -11.42 -2.40
N PRO A 71 21.55 -11.91 -1.63
CA PRO A 71 20.57 -11.06 -0.97
C PRO A 71 21.20 -10.31 0.21
N LYS A 72 20.97 -9.01 0.30
CA LYS A 72 21.35 -8.18 1.46
C LYS A 72 20.19 -7.32 1.90
N GLU A 73 19.60 -7.71 3.02
CA GLU A 73 18.48 -7.02 3.62
C GLU A 73 18.91 -5.75 4.34
N HIS A 74 18.11 -4.70 4.22
CA HIS A 74 18.20 -3.49 5.01
C HIS A 74 16.82 -3.15 5.58
N MET A 75 16.72 -3.14 6.90
CA MET A 75 15.53 -2.68 7.58
C MET A 75 15.50 -1.17 7.62
N ILE A 76 14.43 -0.59 7.11
CA ILE A 76 14.13 0.83 7.34
C ILE A 76 13.58 0.93 8.75
N GLY A 77 14.25 1.76 9.57
CA GLY A 77 14.02 1.76 11.00
C GLY A 77 12.64 2.28 11.40
N GLU A 78 12.17 1.82 12.56
CA GLU A 78 10.93 2.25 13.22
C GLU A 78 10.90 3.75 13.54
N ASN A 79 12.06 4.41 13.53
CA ASN A 79 12.22 5.85 13.80
C ASN A 79 12.16 6.71 12.52
N SER A 80 12.00 6.14 11.35
CA SER A 80 11.71 6.94 10.15
C SER A 80 10.34 7.56 10.33
N VAL A 81 10.33 8.87 10.54
CA VAL A 81 9.09 9.65 10.65
C VAL A 81 8.32 9.50 9.35
N GLY A 82 7.33 8.60 9.33
CA GLY A 82 6.29 8.53 8.32
C GLY A 82 6.76 8.67 6.87
N ASP A 83 5.90 9.10 6.06
CA ASP A 83 5.99 9.27 4.62
C ASP A 83 6.97 10.37 4.15
N ASP A 84 8.15 10.49 4.79
CA ASP A 84 9.20 11.42 4.35
C ASP A 84 9.85 10.90 3.06
N LEU A 85 9.35 11.41 1.92
CA LEU A 85 9.84 11.07 0.60
C LEU A 85 11.32 11.47 0.40
N ASP A 86 11.79 12.49 1.11
CA ASP A 86 13.19 12.91 1.09
C ASP A 86 14.09 11.88 1.78
N TYR A 87 13.62 11.31 2.88
CA TYR A 87 14.29 10.22 3.57
C TYR A 87 14.32 8.95 2.70
N LEU A 88 13.21 8.60 2.10
CA LEU A 88 13.11 7.46 1.18
C LEU A 88 14.06 7.63 -0.01
N TYR A 89 14.13 8.82 -0.61
CA TYR A 89 15.05 9.10 -1.71
C TYR A 89 16.53 8.91 -1.30
N ARG A 90 16.90 9.40 -0.12
CA ARG A 90 18.26 9.22 0.42
C ARG A 90 18.59 7.74 0.66
N ILE A 91 17.65 6.95 1.16
CA ILE A 91 17.84 5.51 1.34
C ILE A 91 18.10 4.80 0.00
N PHE A 92 17.33 5.11 -1.03
CA PHE A 92 17.57 4.55 -2.36
C PHE A 92 18.96 4.93 -2.92
N LEU A 93 19.41 6.15 -2.66
CA LEU A 93 20.74 6.57 -3.12
C LEU A 93 21.88 5.91 -2.34
N ALA A 94 21.72 5.72 -1.04
CA ALA A 94 22.81 5.31 -0.16
C ALA A 94 22.83 3.80 0.14
N THR A 95 21.67 3.15 0.16
CA THR A 95 21.53 1.84 0.80
C THR A 95 20.82 0.79 -0.08
N CYS A 96 19.67 1.14 -0.66
CA CYS A 96 18.83 0.16 -1.33
C CYS A 96 18.90 0.22 -2.84
N ASP A 97 18.91 -0.94 -3.47
CA ASP A 97 18.64 -1.09 -4.91
C ASP A 97 17.14 -1.14 -5.17
N VAL A 98 16.44 -1.86 -4.32
CA VAL A 98 15.00 -2.14 -4.43
C VAL A 98 14.34 -2.00 -3.06
N HIS A 99 13.17 -1.39 -3.00
CA HIS A 99 12.34 -1.39 -1.79
C HIS A 99 11.08 -2.21 -2.04
N LEU A 100 10.84 -3.21 -1.21
CA LEU A 100 9.69 -4.11 -1.32
C LEU A 100 8.47 -3.56 -0.55
N GLY A 101 7.27 -4.13 -0.79
CA GLY A 101 6.06 -3.78 -0.05
C GLY A 101 5.26 -2.61 -0.63
N PHE A 102 5.62 -2.06 -1.78
CA PHE A 102 4.90 -0.93 -2.37
C PHE A 102 3.54 -1.34 -2.94
N LYS A 103 2.50 -0.60 -2.55
CA LYS A 103 1.20 -0.65 -3.23
C LYS A 103 1.32 0.01 -4.60
N LEU A 104 0.99 -0.71 -5.66
CA LEU A 104 1.12 -0.23 -7.03
C LEU A 104 -0.05 0.68 -7.41
N ILE A 105 -0.03 1.92 -6.93
CA ILE A 105 -1.05 2.93 -7.20
C ILE A 105 -0.51 3.87 -8.26
N SER A 106 -1.19 3.95 -9.42
CA SER A 106 -0.81 4.87 -10.49
C SER A 106 -0.79 6.31 -9.98
N ASP A 107 0.24 7.06 -10.37
CA ASP A 107 0.40 8.50 -10.10
C ASP A 107 0.43 8.89 -8.61
N ALA A 108 0.59 7.91 -7.70
CA ALA A 108 0.65 8.17 -6.26
C ALA A 108 2.07 8.52 -5.76
N TYR A 109 3.08 8.32 -6.58
CA TYR A 109 4.49 8.47 -6.19
C TYR A 109 5.21 9.52 -7.05
N PRO A 110 6.25 10.16 -6.52
CA PRO A 110 7.07 11.09 -7.28
C PRO A 110 7.70 10.45 -8.53
N GLU A 111 8.01 11.26 -9.54
CA GLU A 111 8.56 10.79 -10.81
C GLU A 111 9.91 10.05 -10.69
N TRP A 112 10.64 10.30 -9.61
CA TRP A 112 11.92 9.63 -9.34
C TRP A 112 11.75 8.20 -8.78
N ILE A 113 10.52 7.77 -8.42
CA ILE A 113 10.18 6.37 -8.11
C ILE A 113 9.62 5.70 -9.37
N LYS A 114 10.10 4.49 -9.66
CA LYS A 114 9.46 3.59 -10.63
C LYS A 114 9.08 2.30 -9.96
N LEU A 115 7.84 1.90 -10.18
CA LEU A 115 7.28 0.67 -9.65
C LEU A 115 7.59 -0.50 -10.58
N THR A 116 7.77 -1.67 -10.00
CA THR A 116 7.89 -2.93 -10.73
C THR A 116 6.51 -3.47 -11.10
N ARG A 117 6.47 -4.62 -11.79
CA ARG A 117 5.27 -5.44 -11.86
C ARG A 117 4.88 -5.93 -10.46
N PRO A 118 3.59 -6.26 -10.24
CA PRO A 118 3.15 -6.85 -8.98
C PRO A 118 3.69 -8.28 -8.82
N TYR A 119 4.00 -8.64 -7.58
CA TYR A 119 4.29 -10.02 -7.22
C TYR A 119 3.11 -10.70 -6.50
N TYR A 120 2.25 -9.95 -5.79
CA TYR A 120 1.00 -10.48 -5.28
C TYR A 120 -0.10 -9.41 -5.25
N ARG A 121 -1.34 -9.87 -5.09
CA ARG A 121 -2.52 -9.04 -4.83
C ARG A 121 -3.14 -9.44 -3.50
N SER A 122 -3.55 -8.46 -2.70
CA SER A 122 -4.32 -8.67 -1.49
C SER A 122 -5.51 -7.72 -1.44
N SER A 123 -6.40 -7.93 -0.46
CA SER A 123 -7.66 -7.19 -0.35
C SER A 123 -7.91 -6.68 1.07
N TYR A 124 -8.76 -5.68 1.18
CA TYR A 124 -9.41 -5.36 2.44
C TYR A 124 -10.50 -6.38 2.75
N VAL A 125 -10.65 -6.69 4.02
CA VAL A 125 -11.57 -7.71 4.53
C VAL A 125 -12.48 -7.17 5.61
N LEU A 126 -13.66 -7.78 5.76
CA LEU A 126 -14.58 -7.52 6.85
C LEU A 126 -14.39 -8.59 7.93
N ALA A 127 -13.91 -8.16 9.08
CA ALA A 127 -13.64 -8.99 10.23
C ALA A 127 -14.77 -8.88 11.25
N VAL A 128 -15.22 -10.01 11.81
CA VAL A 128 -16.30 -10.11 12.79
C VAL A 128 -15.96 -11.11 13.90
N THR A 129 -16.61 -10.95 15.06
CA THR A 129 -16.54 -11.91 16.16
C THR A 129 -17.77 -12.81 16.24
N ASP A 130 -18.91 -12.37 15.69
CA ASP A 130 -20.17 -13.12 15.71
C ASP A 130 -20.10 -14.31 14.72
N PRO A 131 -20.30 -15.56 15.18
CA PRO A 131 -20.23 -16.73 14.32
C PRO A 131 -21.45 -16.87 13.39
N GLY A 132 -22.54 -16.17 13.66
CA GLY A 132 -23.78 -16.24 12.89
C GLY A 132 -23.70 -15.50 11.57
N TRP A 133 -22.84 -14.47 11.45
CA TRP A 133 -22.75 -13.67 10.24
C TRP A 133 -21.77 -14.30 9.24
N LYS A 134 -22.24 -14.47 7.99
CA LYS A 134 -21.44 -15.02 6.88
C LYS A 134 -21.16 -13.98 5.81
N SER A 135 -21.96 -12.91 5.78
CA SER A 135 -21.84 -11.82 4.82
C SER A 135 -22.15 -10.48 5.47
N PHE A 136 -21.70 -9.42 4.85
CA PHE A 136 -21.98 -8.05 5.30
C PHE A 136 -23.49 -7.74 5.31
N ALA A 137 -24.25 -8.31 4.40
CA ALA A 137 -25.70 -8.14 4.32
C ALA A 137 -26.42 -8.64 5.59
N GLU A 138 -25.85 -9.60 6.32
CA GLU A 138 -26.44 -10.20 7.53
C GLU A 138 -26.12 -9.39 8.79
N VAL A 139 -25.21 -8.43 8.71
CA VAL A 139 -24.84 -7.59 9.85
C VAL A 139 -26.01 -6.65 10.22
N PRO A 140 -26.50 -6.67 11.47
CA PRO A 140 -27.59 -5.77 11.89
C PRO A 140 -27.21 -4.30 11.72
N LYS A 141 -28.16 -3.46 11.28
CA LYS A 141 -27.95 -2.02 11.08
C LYS A 141 -27.62 -1.26 12.38
N SER A 142 -27.94 -1.84 13.52
CA SER A 142 -27.60 -1.31 14.85
C SER A 142 -26.11 -1.48 15.22
N LYS A 143 -25.33 -2.21 14.41
CA LYS A 143 -23.90 -2.41 14.65
C LYS A 143 -23.09 -1.41 13.85
N ALA A 144 -22.11 -0.79 14.50
CA ALA A 144 -21.20 0.11 13.82
C ALA A 144 -20.10 -0.66 13.06
N ILE A 145 -19.54 -0.02 12.03
CA ILE A 145 -18.41 -0.51 11.24
C ILE A 145 -17.19 0.33 11.56
N GLY A 146 -16.15 -0.30 12.12
CA GLY A 146 -14.84 0.31 12.27
C GLY A 146 -14.06 0.26 10.95
N SER A 147 -13.44 1.36 10.54
CA SER A 147 -12.60 1.43 9.36
C SER A 147 -11.42 2.36 9.57
N THR A 148 -10.27 2.03 9.00
CA THR A 148 -9.07 2.87 9.12
C THR A 148 -9.19 4.08 8.19
N ILE A 149 -9.23 5.27 8.80
CA ILE A 149 -9.41 6.55 8.09
C ILE A 149 -8.32 6.77 7.04
N GLY A 150 -8.69 7.35 5.90
CA GLY A 150 -7.76 7.67 4.82
C GLY A 150 -7.39 6.50 3.92
N THR A 151 -7.88 5.28 4.21
CA THR A 151 -7.66 4.13 3.32
C THR A 151 -8.66 4.12 2.16
N SER A 152 -8.29 3.44 1.07
CA SER A 152 -9.20 3.23 -0.06
C SER A 152 -10.47 2.45 0.34
N ALA A 153 -10.36 1.55 1.32
CA ALA A 153 -11.50 0.80 1.85
C ALA A 153 -12.46 1.70 2.63
N ASP A 154 -11.92 2.60 3.45
CA ASP A 154 -12.70 3.57 4.18
C ASP A 154 -13.46 4.51 3.22
N LEU A 155 -12.79 5.01 2.19
CA LEU A 155 -13.43 5.83 1.16
C LEU A 155 -14.58 5.08 0.46
N ARG A 156 -14.37 3.81 0.10
CA ARG A 156 -15.41 2.97 -0.51
C ARG A 156 -16.57 2.71 0.45
N LEU A 157 -16.28 2.47 1.72
CA LEU A 157 -17.32 2.34 2.75
C LEU A 157 -18.16 3.62 2.84
N VAL A 158 -17.53 4.78 2.94
CA VAL A 158 -18.23 6.07 2.99
C VAL A 158 -19.13 6.25 1.76
N GLN A 159 -18.59 6.05 0.56
CA GLN A 159 -19.37 6.15 -0.68
C GLN A 159 -20.56 5.20 -0.69
N TYR A 160 -20.36 3.94 -0.28
CA TYR A 160 -21.41 2.94 -0.20
C TYR A 160 -22.51 3.36 0.79
N LEU A 161 -22.14 3.78 2.00
CA LEU A 161 -23.10 4.21 3.02
C LEU A 161 -23.89 5.45 2.58
N MET A 162 -23.24 6.40 1.90
CA MET A 162 -23.91 7.61 1.40
C MET A 162 -24.95 7.31 0.30
N ALA A 163 -24.78 6.24 -0.44
CA ALA A 163 -25.74 5.80 -1.46
C ALA A 163 -26.99 5.14 -0.88
N LEU A 164 -26.96 4.72 0.40
CA LEU A 164 -28.10 4.12 1.08
C LEU A 164 -29.03 5.18 1.69
N ARG A 165 -30.32 4.84 1.87
CA ARG A 165 -31.27 5.64 2.65
C ARG A 165 -30.87 5.62 4.14
N ALA A 166 -31.13 6.70 4.86
CA ALA A 166 -30.73 6.82 6.26
C ALA A 166 -31.07 5.60 7.16
N PRO A 167 -32.29 5.01 7.12
CA PRO A 167 -32.61 3.86 7.97
C PRO A 167 -31.90 2.55 7.54
N GLU A 168 -31.31 2.53 6.35
CA GLU A 168 -30.61 1.36 5.80
C GLU A 168 -29.09 1.43 6.01
N ARG A 169 -28.58 2.55 6.59
CA ARG A 169 -27.15 2.76 6.82
C ARG A 169 -26.71 2.11 8.12
N TRP A 170 -25.46 1.63 8.10
CA TRP A 170 -24.70 1.35 9.31
C TRP A 170 -23.99 2.62 9.78
N ASP A 171 -23.77 2.73 11.07
CA ASP A 171 -22.89 3.76 11.61
C ASP A 171 -21.43 3.42 11.29
N ARG A 172 -20.68 4.39 10.80
CA ARG A 172 -19.24 4.27 10.59
C ARG A 172 -18.49 4.83 11.80
N TYR A 173 -17.52 4.07 12.27
CA TYR A 173 -16.62 4.47 13.35
C TYR A 173 -15.18 4.58 12.80
N PRO A 174 -14.65 5.80 12.52
CA PRO A 174 -13.31 5.97 11.98
C PRO A 174 -12.24 5.67 13.02
N MET A 175 -11.27 4.87 12.64
CA MET A 175 -10.14 4.45 13.47
C MET A 175 -8.82 4.95 12.89
N SER A 176 -7.80 5.11 13.74
CA SER A 176 -6.47 5.55 13.31
C SER A 176 -5.68 4.44 12.61
N THR A 177 -5.89 3.19 13.01
CA THR A 177 -5.16 2.03 12.51
C THR A 177 -6.06 0.81 12.39
N ASP A 178 -5.64 -0.20 11.62
CA ASP A 178 -6.32 -1.50 11.56
C ASP A 178 -6.31 -2.22 12.91
N GLU A 179 -5.24 -2.07 13.68
CA GLU A 179 -5.17 -2.61 15.04
C GLU A 179 -6.24 -1.98 15.94
N ALA A 180 -6.40 -0.65 15.91
CA ALA A 180 -7.44 0.04 16.67
C ALA A 180 -8.84 -0.43 16.28
N ALA A 181 -9.08 -0.68 14.98
CA ALA A 181 -10.36 -1.20 14.49
C ALA A 181 -10.64 -2.63 15.01
N LEU A 182 -9.62 -3.50 15.00
CA LEU A 182 -9.73 -4.87 15.52
C LEU A 182 -9.91 -4.89 17.04
N GLN A 183 -9.20 -4.03 17.77
CA GLN A 183 -9.39 -3.91 19.22
C GLN A 183 -10.78 -3.39 19.58
N ALA A 184 -11.34 -2.44 18.80
CA ALA A 184 -12.72 -1.98 18.97
C ALA A 184 -13.74 -3.09 18.67
N LEU A 185 -13.47 -3.96 17.69
CA LEU A 185 -14.27 -5.14 17.40
C LEU A 185 -14.25 -6.12 18.57
N LEU A 186 -13.08 -6.45 19.11
CA LEU A 186 -12.95 -7.37 20.25
C LEU A 186 -13.66 -6.85 21.51
N LYS A 187 -13.66 -5.52 21.72
CA LYS A 187 -14.39 -4.86 22.83
C LYS A 187 -15.88 -4.72 22.57
N GLY A 188 -16.38 -5.08 21.40
CA GLY A 188 -17.78 -4.92 21.01
C GLY A 188 -18.23 -3.48 20.74
N THR A 189 -17.29 -2.53 20.67
CA THR A 189 -17.58 -1.13 20.31
C THR A 189 -18.08 -1.02 18.87
N VAL A 190 -17.55 -1.85 17.98
CA VAL A 190 -18.03 -2.03 16.61
C VAL A 190 -18.42 -3.49 16.40
N GLY A 191 -19.33 -3.76 15.47
CA GLY A 191 -19.73 -5.12 15.12
C GLY A 191 -18.88 -5.71 13.99
N VAL A 192 -18.28 -4.85 13.17
CA VAL A 192 -17.46 -5.21 12.02
C VAL A 192 -16.23 -4.32 11.98
N ALA A 193 -15.07 -4.87 11.66
CA ALA A 193 -13.86 -4.12 11.33
C ALA A 193 -13.52 -4.32 9.85
N LEU A 194 -13.43 -3.21 9.08
CA LEU A 194 -12.95 -3.19 7.71
C LEU A 194 -11.48 -2.85 7.74
N VAL A 195 -10.64 -3.85 7.50
CA VAL A 195 -9.17 -3.77 7.67
C VAL A 195 -8.44 -4.35 6.47
N TRP A 196 -7.17 -4.02 6.33
CA TRP A 196 -6.29 -4.62 5.33
C TRP A 196 -6.03 -6.10 5.69
N GLY A 197 -6.22 -7.02 4.75
CA GLY A 197 -6.05 -8.46 4.99
C GLY A 197 -4.69 -8.84 5.58
N PRO A 198 -3.56 -8.36 5.02
CA PRO A 198 -2.24 -8.54 5.62
C PRO A 198 -2.11 -8.01 7.05
N SER A 199 -2.72 -6.86 7.39
CA SER A 199 -2.71 -6.35 8.77
C SER A 199 -3.43 -7.29 9.73
N LEU A 200 -4.60 -7.80 9.34
CA LEU A 200 -5.29 -8.82 10.14
C LEU A 200 -4.44 -10.07 10.33
N TRP A 201 -3.81 -10.55 9.25
CA TRP A 201 -2.93 -11.72 9.31
C TRP A 201 -1.74 -11.50 10.26
N ALA A 202 -1.03 -10.37 10.15
CA ALA A 202 0.13 -10.06 10.99
C ALA A 202 -0.25 -9.94 12.47
N LEU A 203 -1.34 -9.24 12.78
CA LEU A 203 -1.82 -9.07 14.14
C LEU A 203 -2.29 -10.40 14.75
N ALA A 204 -2.91 -11.26 13.96
CA ALA A 204 -3.35 -12.59 14.40
C ALA A 204 -2.19 -13.53 14.77
N GLN A 205 -0.97 -13.31 14.27
CA GLN A 205 0.22 -14.07 14.69
C GLN A 205 0.62 -13.76 16.14
N ASN A 206 0.32 -12.55 16.63
CA ASN A 206 0.77 -12.06 17.93
C ASN A 206 -0.33 -11.97 18.98
N ASP A 207 -1.60 -11.95 18.56
CA ASP A 207 -2.77 -11.83 19.46
C ASP A 207 -3.76 -12.99 19.25
N PRO A 208 -3.84 -13.94 20.22
CA PRO A 208 -4.77 -15.08 20.14
C PRO A 208 -6.26 -14.67 20.08
N ALA A 209 -6.62 -13.46 20.53
CA ALA A 209 -8.00 -12.97 20.42
C ALA A 209 -8.29 -12.55 18.98
N ILE A 210 -7.37 -11.88 18.33
CA ILE A 210 -7.45 -11.52 16.89
C ILE A 210 -7.42 -12.77 16.02
N ALA A 211 -6.65 -13.79 16.38
CA ALA A 211 -6.60 -15.06 15.66
C ALA A 211 -7.94 -15.79 15.59
N LYS A 212 -8.89 -15.48 16.48
CA LYS A 212 -10.27 -16.04 16.50
C LYS A 212 -11.26 -15.22 15.68
N VAL A 213 -10.89 -14.06 15.22
CA VAL A 213 -11.72 -13.20 14.37
C VAL A 213 -11.95 -13.88 13.02
N ARG A 214 -13.16 -13.76 12.51
CA ARG A 214 -13.57 -14.39 11.26
C ARG A 214 -13.69 -13.34 10.17
N VAL A 215 -13.31 -13.73 8.97
CA VAL A 215 -13.55 -12.92 7.76
C VAL A 215 -14.88 -13.38 7.14
N ILE A 216 -15.74 -12.41 6.81
CA ILE A 216 -17.02 -12.64 6.15
C ILE A 216 -17.02 -12.10 4.72
N SER A 217 -17.98 -12.58 3.92
CA SER A 217 -18.17 -12.03 2.57
C SER A 217 -18.48 -10.54 2.61
N PRO A 218 -17.77 -9.70 1.86
CA PRO A 218 -18.02 -8.27 1.87
C PRO A 218 -19.31 -7.87 1.14
N ALA A 219 -19.87 -8.74 0.31
CA ALA A 219 -21.07 -8.40 -0.48
C ALA A 219 -22.23 -7.90 0.38
N PRO A 220 -22.88 -6.80 -0.01
CA PRO A 220 -22.75 -6.06 -1.26
C PRO A 220 -21.72 -4.90 -1.24
N LEU A 221 -20.93 -4.72 -0.19
CA LEU A 221 -19.89 -3.69 -0.12
C LEU A 221 -18.72 -4.07 -1.02
N PRO A 222 -18.36 -3.27 -2.04
CA PRO A 222 -17.18 -3.53 -2.85
C PRO A 222 -15.91 -3.20 -2.04
N THR A 223 -15.14 -4.21 -1.69
CA THR A 223 -13.84 -4.03 -1.03
C THR A 223 -12.73 -3.85 -2.05
N PRO A 224 -11.85 -2.84 -1.91
CA PRO A 224 -10.75 -2.66 -2.81
C PRO A 224 -9.67 -3.74 -2.61
N THR A 225 -9.02 -4.06 -3.71
CA THR A 225 -7.78 -4.84 -3.75
C THR A 225 -6.61 -3.93 -4.01
N ALA A 226 -5.42 -4.35 -3.67
CA ALA A 226 -4.18 -3.68 -4.05
C ALA A 226 -3.16 -4.70 -4.57
N ASP A 227 -2.53 -4.34 -5.67
CA ASP A 227 -1.36 -5.02 -6.20
C ASP A 227 -0.13 -4.53 -5.43
N ILE A 228 0.72 -5.45 -5.02
CA ILE A 228 1.93 -5.17 -4.27
C ILE A 228 3.14 -5.56 -5.11
N GLY A 229 4.09 -4.66 -5.18
CA GLY A 229 5.34 -4.83 -5.92
C GLY A 229 6.48 -4.10 -5.20
N ALA A 230 7.51 -3.80 -5.96
CA ALA A 230 8.67 -3.09 -5.45
C ALA A 230 8.83 -1.72 -6.11
N ALA A 231 9.63 -0.87 -5.48
CA ALA A 231 10.04 0.42 -6.00
C ALA A 231 11.54 0.43 -6.26
N VAL A 232 11.94 1.14 -7.29
CA VAL A 232 13.34 1.44 -7.65
C VAL A 232 13.47 2.91 -8.05
N LEU A 233 14.69 3.43 -8.11
CA LEU A 233 14.92 4.77 -8.67
C LEU A 233 14.62 4.80 -10.17
N ALA A 234 14.11 5.93 -10.66
CA ALA A 234 13.73 6.10 -12.07
C ALA A 234 14.90 5.97 -13.05
N ASN A 235 16.10 6.31 -12.63
CA ASN A 235 17.33 6.17 -13.43
C ASN A 235 17.87 4.73 -13.47
N GLU A 236 17.31 3.81 -12.67
CA GLU A 236 17.70 2.39 -12.58
C GLU A 236 16.82 1.50 -13.49
N ALA A 237 16.62 1.92 -14.75
CA ALA A 237 15.74 1.23 -15.69
C ALA A 237 16.17 -0.23 -15.97
N PHE A 238 17.47 -0.49 -16.03
CA PHE A 238 18.01 -1.84 -16.24
C PHE A 238 17.68 -2.74 -15.05
N LEU A 239 17.93 -2.27 -13.82
CA LEU A 239 17.60 -3.00 -12.60
C LEU A 239 16.10 -3.29 -12.53
N ARG A 240 15.24 -2.28 -12.79
CA ARG A 240 13.80 -2.47 -12.80
C ARG A 240 13.37 -3.56 -13.76
N ASN A 241 13.88 -3.54 -14.99
CA ASN A 241 13.53 -4.56 -15.99
C ASN A 241 14.01 -5.94 -15.57
N SER A 242 15.19 -6.04 -14.95
CA SER A 242 15.71 -7.31 -14.42
C SER A 242 14.85 -7.85 -13.28
N VAL A 243 14.45 -6.99 -12.34
CA VAL A 243 13.53 -7.33 -11.24
C VAL A 243 12.15 -7.74 -11.78
N ASP A 244 11.61 -7.03 -12.77
CA ASP A 244 10.36 -7.39 -13.44
C ASP A 244 10.42 -8.78 -14.09
N GLN A 245 11.52 -9.11 -14.74
CA GLN A 245 11.73 -10.45 -15.32
C GLN A 245 11.86 -11.52 -14.24
N ALA A 246 12.59 -11.24 -13.14
CA ALA A 246 12.71 -12.14 -12.00
C ALA A 246 11.32 -12.42 -11.38
N ILE A 247 10.52 -11.39 -11.13
CA ILE A 247 9.15 -11.55 -10.61
C ILE A 247 8.30 -12.38 -11.58
N ALA A 248 8.40 -12.15 -12.90
CA ALA A 248 7.67 -12.93 -13.90
C ALA A 248 8.03 -14.41 -13.85
N SER A 249 9.33 -14.73 -13.76
CA SER A 249 9.83 -16.10 -13.67
C SER A 249 9.36 -16.78 -12.39
N LEU A 250 9.53 -16.13 -11.23
CA LEU A 250 9.11 -16.64 -9.92
C LEU A 250 7.59 -16.80 -9.78
N THR A 251 6.82 -16.04 -10.55
CA THR A 251 5.36 -16.22 -10.64
C THR A 251 5.02 -17.42 -11.50
N ALA A 252 5.71 -17.57 -12.66
CA ALA A 252 5.44 -18.62 -13.62
C ALA A 252 5.84 -20.02 -13.10
N ASP A 253 6.93 -20.11 -12.35
CA ASP A 253 7.40 -21.37 -11.75
C ASP A 253 6.69 -21.73 -10.42
N GLY A 254 5.84 -20.83 -9.91
CA GLY A 254 5.06 -21.05 -8.69
C GLY A 254 5.80 -20.71 -7.39
N THR A 255 7.01 -20.17 -7.43
CA THR A 255 7.79 -19.82 -6.23
C THR A 255 7.06 -18.79 -5.38
N ILE A 256 6.52 -17.69 -5.98
CA ILE A 256 5.74 -16.69 -5.24
C ILE A 256 4.51 -17.34 -4.60
N LYS A 257 3.79 -18.18 -5.32
CA LYS A 257 2.64 -18.93 -4.78
C LYS A 257 3.04 -19.77 -3.56
N ALA A 258 4.14 -20.53 -3.64
CA ALA A 258 4.63 -21.34 -2.54
C ALA A 258 5.02 -20.49 -1.31
N ILE A 259 5.62 -19.32 -1.51
CA ILE A 259 5.91 -18.36 -0.43
C ILE A 259 4.63 -17.91 0.27
N LEU A 260 3.61 -17.51 -0.47
CA LEU A 260 2.33 -17.06 0.09
C LEU A 260 1.62 -18.18 0.86
N GLU A 261 1.52 -19.38 0.27
CA GLU A 261 0.85 -20.54 0.86
C GLU A 261 1.56 -21.06 2.12
N SER A 262 2.90 -21.16 2.09
CA SER A 262 3.67 -21.61 3.26
C SER A 262 3.55 -20.71 4.47
N ASN A 263 3.29 -19.42 4.25
CA ASN A 263 3.04 -18.45 5.31
C ASN A 263 1.54 -18.28 5.63
N LYS A 264 0.64 -18.99 4.94
CA LYS A 264 -0.82 -18.78 5.03
C LYS A 264 -1.19 -17.29 4.87
N PHE A 265 -0.49 -16.61 4.01
CA PHE A 265 -0.64 -15.17 3.80
C PHE A 265 -1.87 -14.89 2.93
N PRO A 266 -2.72 -13.89 3.27
CA PRO A 266 -3.98 -13.62 2.58
C PRO A 266 -3.78 -12.83 1.28
N ALA A 267 -3.08 -13.44 0.33
CA ALA A 267 -2.82 -12.85 -0.98
C ALA A 267 -2.73 -13.95 -2.06
N GLU A 268 -2.82 -13.51 -3.30
CA GLU A 268 -2.66 -14.36 -4.47
C GLU A 268 -1.59 -13.81 -5.42
N PRO A 269 -0.84 -14.66 -6.14
CA PRO A 269 0.11 -14.20 -7.14
C PRO A 269 -0.61 -13.46 -8.27
N VAL A 270 0.00 -12.42 -8.82
CA VAL A 270 -0.51 -11.72 -10.00
C VAL A 270 0.18 -12.28 -11.25
N LYS A 271 -0.61 -12.74 -12.21
CA LYS A 271 -0.13 -13.30 -13.47
C LYS A 271 0.27 -12.22 -14.48
#